data_4e9d3beef8f6be3dfe2434489eb99a20
#
_entry.id   4e9d3beef8f6be3dfe2434489eb99a20
#
_cell.length_a   1.000
_cell.length_b   1.000
_cell.length_c   1.000
_cell.angle_alpha   90.00
_cell.angle_beta   90.00
_cell.angle_gamma   90.00
#
_symmetry.space_group_name_H-M   'P 1'
#
loop_
_entity.id
_entity.type
_entity.pdbx_description
1 polymer ?
#
loop_
_entity_poly.entity_id
_entity_poly.type
_entity_poly.pdbx_seq_one_letter_code
_entity_poly.pdbx_strand_id
1 'polypeptide(L)'
;MPNPTDPNTDDSELWNAFRAGDDIAFGKIARQYYRSLFTYGAKFSKDREFVKDCIQDLFLELWAKRETIGDTDFVKFYLLKSLRRKIHRESQKQQWQSDDEELNFETEHIGETSIEQQIIEIETSEAMLKMLNQQITLLTKRQQEIIYLRFFENMDNESIAQVMSISKQSVANLLYRTIQELKDKL
;
A
#
# COMPACT_ATOMS: atom_id res chain seq x y z
N MET A 1 -14.68 4.78 11.84
CA MET A 1 -13.69 3.75 11.44
C MET A 1 -12.41 4.01 12.23
N PRO A 2 -11.79 3.00 12.86
CA PRO A 2 -10.54 3.22 13.56
C PRO A 2 -9.48 3.75 12.59
N ASN A 3 -8.73 4.74 13.04
CA ASN A 3 -7.61 5.30 12.30
C ASN A 3 -6.52 4.22 12.20
N PRO A 4 -5.97 3.87 11.02
CA PRO A 4 -4.89 2.87 10.89
C PRO A 4 -3.58 3.30 11.56
N THR A 5 -3.50 4.52 12.06
CA THR A 5 -2.43 5.01 12.92
C THR A 5 -2.73 4.87 14.41
N ASP A 6 -3.94 4.46 14.80
CA ASP A 6 -4.20 4.07 16.16
C ASP A 6 -3.65 2.65 16.39
N PRO A 7 -2.89 2.42 17.47
CA PRO A 7 -2.41 1.10 17.79
C PRO A 7 -3.62 0.18 17.97
N ASN A 8 -3.74 -0.81 17.08
CA ASN A 8 -4.75 -1.84 17.21
C ASN A 8 -4.22 -2.86 18.22
N THR A 9 -4.79 -2.89 19.41
CA THR A 9 -4.37 -3.80 20.49
C THR A 9 -4.37 -5.26 20.02
N ASP A 10 -5.33 -5.64 19.18
CA ASP A 10 -5.43 -6.99 18.61
C ASP A 10 -4.27 -7.30 17.66
N ASP A 11 -3.85 -6.32 16.84
CA ASP A 11 -2.70 -6.48 15.94
C ASP A 11 -1.36 -6.58 16.70
N SER A 12 -1.19 -5.81 17.76
CA SER A 12 -0.03 -5.87 18.65
C SER A 12 0.08 -7.22 19.35
N GLU A 13 -1.03 -7.75 19.84
CA GLU A 13 -1.08 -9.06 20.48
C GLU A 13 -0.73 -10.17 19.48
N LEU A 14 -1.32 -10.13 18.27
CA LEU A 14 -1.00 -11.07 17.20
C LEU A 14 0.48 -10.99 16.78
N TRP A 15 1.04 -9.76 16.71
CA TRP A 15 2.43 -9.56 16.38
C TRP A 15 3.38 -10.15 17.43
N ASN A 16 3.07 -9.96 18.70
CA ASN A 16 3.86 -10.50 19.78
C ASN A 16 3.77 -12.03 19.86
N ALA A 17 2.58 -12.62 19.64
CA ALA A 17 2.42 -14.06 19.54
C ALA A 17 3.21 -14.64 18.36
N PHE A 18 3.14 -14.00 17.19
CA PHE A 18 3.97 -14.37 16.02
C PHE A 18 5.47 -14.33 16.33
N ARG A 19 5.96 -13.30 16.99
CA ARG A 19 7.38 -13.19 17.39
C ARG A 19 7.79 -14.29 18.36
N ALA A 20 6.86 -14.74 19.21
CA ALA A 20 7.07 -15.88 20.10
C ALA A 20 7.01 -17.25 19.40
N GLY A 21 6.74 -17.27 18.09
CA GLY A 21 6.72 -18.48 17.27
C GLY A 21 5.35 -19.13 17.07
N ASP A 22 4.25 -18.42 17.39
CA ASP A 22 2.89 -18.87 17.12
C ASP A 22 2.58 -18.77 15.62
N ASP A 23 2.47 -19.94 14.98
CA ASP A 23 2.16 -20.09 13.55
C ASP A 23 0.70 -19.73 13.22
N ILE A 24 -0.22 -19.90 14.17
CA ILE A 24 -1.61 -19.52 14.02
C ILE A 24 -1.74 -17.98 13.99
N ALA A 25 -1.05 -17.29 14.89
CA ALA A 25 -0.99 -15.83 14.90
C ALA A 25 -0.34 -15.29 13.60
N PHE A 26 0.73 -15.92 13.14
CA PHE A 26 1.34 -15.58 11.85
C PHE A 26 0.39 -15.76 10.67
N GLY A 27 -0.33 -16.88 10.62
CA GLY A 27 -1.34 -17.15 9.60
C GLY A 27 -2.50 -16.15 9.61
N LYS A 28 -2.89 -15.63 10.79
CA LYS A 28 -3.89 -14.56 10.90
C LYS A 28 -3.36 -13.25 10.33
N ILE A 29 -2.14 -12.84 10.69
CA ILE A 29 -1.49 -11.64 10.15
C ILE A 29 -1.41 -11.72 8.62
N ALA A 30 -0.95 -12.85 8.09
CA ALA A 30 -0.83 -13.04 6.64
C ALA A 30 -2.18 -12.89 5.93
N ARG A 31 -3.25 -13.55 6.42
CA ARG A 31 -4.60 -13.45 5.83
C ARG A 31 -5.18 -12.05 5.92
N GLN A 32 -5.01 -11.39 7.05
CA GLN A 32 -5.55 -10.04 7.30
C GLN A 32 -4.94 -9.00 6.35
N TYR A 33 -3.63 -9.07 6.12
CA TYR A 33 -2.91 -8.04 5.38
C TYR A 33 -2.64 -8.36 3.91
N TYR A 34 -2.81 -9.62 3.46
CA TYR A 34 -2.49 -10.04 2.10
C TYR A 34 -3.15 -9.15 1.03
N ARG A 35 -4.45 -8.88 1.17
CA ARG A 35 -5.20 -8.07 0.20
C ARG A 35 -4.67 -6.63 0.12
N SER A 36 -4.41 -5.99 1.25
CA SER A 36 -3.84 -4.64 1.32
C SER A 36 -2.44 -4.61 0.72
N LEU A 37 -1.59 -5.59 1.05
CA LEU A 37 -0.25 -5.72 0.49
C LEU A 37 -0.29 -5.94 -1.03
N PHE A 38 -1.17 -6.80 -1.52
CA PHE A 38 -1.29 -7.05 -2.96
C PHE A 38 -1.77 -5.80 -3.72
N THR A 39 -2.81 -5.12 -3.21
CA THR A 39 -3.31 -3.87 -3.81
C THR A 39 -2.23 -2.78 -3.84
N TYR A 40 -1.44 -2.68 -2.76
CA TYR A 40 -0.33 -1.74 -2.70
C TYR A 40 0.81 -2.14 -3.64
N GLY A 41 1.19 -3.42 -3.63
CA GLY A 41 2.27 -3.95 -4.48
C GLY A 41 1.97 -3.82 -5.98
N ALA A 42 0.70 -4.03 -6.38
CA ALA A 42 0.25 -3.85 -7.76
C ALA A 42 0.40 -2.42 -8.31
N LYS A 43 0.63 -1.44 -7.44
CA LYS A 43 0.95 -0.06 -7.87
C LYS A 43 2.40 0.11 -8.33
N PHE A 44 3.27 -0.85 -8.05
CA PHE A 44 4.69 -0.82 -8.40
C PHE A 44 5.04 -1.72 -9.59
N SER A 45 4.24 -2.75 -9.84
CA SER A 45 4.46 -3.66 -10.96
C SER A 45 3.13 -4.17 -11.52
N LYS A 46 3.05 -4.26 -12.86
CA LYS A 46 1.94 -4.91 -13.58
C LYS A 46 2.00 -6.43 -13.48
N ASP A 47 3.19 -6.96 -13.27
CA ASP A 47 3.38 -8.38 -13.10
C ASP A 47 2.82 -8.81 -11.74
N ARG A 48 1.63 -9.38 -11.78
CA ARG A 48 0.91 -9.84 -10.58
C ARG A 48 1.62 -11.02 -9.90
N GLU A 49 2.27 -11.88 -10.67
CA GLU A 49 3.02 -13.01 -10.11
C GLU A 49 4.26 -12.49 -9.39
N PHE A 50 4.99 -11.56 -9.97
CA PHE A 50 6.10 -10.88 -9.29
C PHE A 50 5.66 -10.24 -7.96
N VAL A 51 4.50 -9.59 -7.91
CA VAL A 51 3.98 -9.00 -6.67
C VAL A 51 3.64 -10.07 -5.64
N LYS A 52 3.02 -11.19 -6.06
CA LYS A 52 2.71 -12.33 -5.19
C LYS A 52 3.99 -12.95 -4.62
N ASP A 53 5.00 -13.14 -5.45
CA ASP A 53 6.30 -13.66 -5.04
C ASP A 53 6.97 -12.75 -4.00
N CYS A 54 6.95 -11.44 -4.24
CA CYS A 54 7.45 -10.46 -3.27
C CYS A 54 6.71 -10.53 -1.92
N ILE A 55 5.40 -10.75 -1.93
CA ILE A 55 4.60 -10.89 -0.70
C ILE A 55 4.92 -12.22 0.00
N GLN A 56 4.99 -13.31 -0.74
CA GLN A 56 5.33 -14.62 -0.20
C GLN A 56 6.71 -14.60 0.45
N ASP A 57 7.69 -14.09 -0.25
CA ASP A 57 9.04 -13.90 0.25
C ASP A 57 9.11 -12.98 1.47
N LEU A 58 8.28 -11.90 1.50
CA LEU A 58 8.17 -11.03 2.67
C LEU A 58 7.75 -11.84 3.90
N PHE A 59 6.71 -12.66 3.77
CA PHE A 59 6.24 -13.48 4.89
C PHE A 59 7.24 -14.55 5.29
N LEU A 60 7.94 -15.17 4.34
CA LEU A 60 9.01 -16.13 4.64
C LEU A 60 10.17 -15.47 5.40
N GLU A 61 10.60 -14.28 4.97
CA GLU A 61 11.64 -13.50 5.68
C GLU A 61 11.21 -13.08 7.08
N LEU A 62 9.93 -12.70 7.24
CA LEU A 62 9.36 -12.37 8.55
C LEU A 62 9.40 -13.57 9.50
N TRP A 63 8.96 -14.73 9.03
CA TRP A 63 8.99 -15.95 9.84
C TRP A 63 10.41 -16.34 10.23
N ALA A 64 11.34 -16.29 9.27
CA ALA A 64 12.73 -16.61 9.54
C ALA A 64 13.39 -15.68 10.56
N LYS A 65 12.97 -14.40 10.59
CA LYS A 65 13.55 -13.37 11.46
C LYS A 65 12.70 -13.06 12.70
N ARG A 66 11.62 -13.81 12.97
CA ARG A 66 10.63 -13.49 14.00
C ARG A 66 11.21 -13.17 15.38
N GLU A 67 12.30 -13.86 15.76
CA GLU A 67 12.95 -13.69 17.08
C GLU A 67 13.75 -12.37 17.18
N THR A 68 14.17 -11.83 16.02
CA THR A 68 15.01 -10.62 15.95
C THR A 68 14.23 -9.37 15.53
N ILE A 69 13.00 -9.55 15.03
CA ILE A 69 12.15 -8.44 14.65
C ILE A 69 11.69 -7.70 15.93
N GLY A 70 11.80 -6.37 15.89
CA GLY A 70 11.33 -5.53 16.98
C GLY A 70 9.80 -5.58 17.18
N ASP A 71 9.39 -5.16 18.35
CA ASP A 71 7.97 -4.94 18.64
C ASP A 71 7.43 -3.76 17.81
N THR A 72 6.14 -3.81 17.48
CA THR A 72 5.45 -2.73 16.78
C THR A 72 3.95 -2.76 17.02
N ASP A 73 3.39 -1.60 17.34
CA ASP A 73 1.95 -1.37 17.40
C ASP A 73 1.34 -1.09 16.01
N PHE A 74 2.19 -0.93 15.00
CA PHE A 74 1.80 -0.54 13.64
C PHE A 74 2.17 -1.61 12.62
N VAL A 75 1.60 -2.82 12.79
CA VAL A 75 1.90 -4.00 11.98
C VAL A 75 1.71 -3.74 10.48
N LYS A 76 0.57 -3.16 10.09
CA LYS A 76 0.25 -2.81 8.70
C LYS A 76 1.31 -1.92 8.08
N PHE A 77 1.68 -0.88 8.77
CA PHE A 77 2.71 0.06 8.37
C PHE A 77 4.06 -0.62 8.14
N TYR A 78 4.48 -1.48 9.09
CA TYR A 78 5.71 -2.25 8.98
C TYR A 78 5.71 -3.14 7.73
N LEU A 79 4.59 -3.82 7.46
CA LEU A 79 4.43 -4.71 6.31
C LEU A 79 4.47 -3.95 4.98
N LEU A 80 3.75 -2.82 4.86
CA LEU A 80 3.75 -1.99 3.63
C LEU A 80 5.15 -1.44 3.34
N LYS A 81 5.85 -0.92 4.34
CA LYS A 81 7.22 -0.43 4.22
C LYS A 81 8.19 -1.54 3.78
N SER A 82 8.04 -2.72 4.37
CA SER A 82 8.89 -3.87 4.05
C SER A 82 8.64 -4.39 2.64
N LEU A 83 7.37 -4.46 2.21
CA LEU A 83 7.00 -4.83 0.84
C LEU A 83 7.54 -3.84 -0.19
N ARG A 84 7.38 -2.54 0.06
CA ARG A 84 7.90 -1.49 -0.82
C ARG A 84 9.41 -1.64 -1.07
N ARG A 85 10.17 -1.84 0.02
CA ARG A 85 11.62 -2.06 -0.07
C ARG A 85 11.98 -3.32 -0.84
N LYS A 86 11.20 -4.40 -0.64
CA LYS A 86 11.41 -5.67 -1.32
C LYS A 86 11.15 -5.54 -2.82
N ILE A 87 9.99 -5.02 -3.21
CA ILE A 87 9.65 -4.80 -4.62
C ILE A 87 10.73 -3.95 -5.31
N HIS A 88 11.16 -2.85 -4.69
CA HIS A 88 12.20 -2.00 -5.26
C HIS A 88 13.53 -2.74 -5.44
N ARG A 89 13.94 -3.53 -4.45
CA ARG A 89 15.17 -4.34 -4.52
C ARG A 89 15.10 -5.41 -5.61
N GLU A 90 14.00 -6.14 -5.69
CA GLU A 90 13.84 -7.22 -6.67
C GLU A 90 13.66 -6.68 -8.09
N SER A 91 12.96 -5.55 -8.28
CA SER A 91 12.87 -4.87 -9.59
C SER A 91 14.23 -4.42 -10.10
N GLN A 92 15.11 -3.90 -9.23
CA GLN A 92 16.48 -3.56 -9.63
C GLN A 92 17.27 -4.76 -10.10
N LYS A 93 17.13 -5.93 -9.44
CA LYS A 93 17.81 -7.16 -9.87
C LYS A 93 17.34 -7.62 -11.24
N GLN A 94 16.03 -7.52 -11.52
CA GLN A 94 15.47 -7.88 -12.82
C GLN A 94 15.94 -6.93 -13.93
N GLN A 95 16.07 -5.63 -13.67
CA GLN A 95 16.61 -4.65 -14.61
C GLN A 95 18.08 -4.94 -15.00
N TRP A 96 18.87 -5.52 -14.10
CA TRP A 96 20.24 -5.94 -14.41
C TRP A 96 20.30 -7.17 -15.31
N GLN A 97 19.18 -7.89 -15.48
CA GLN A 97 19.06 -9.08 -16.33
C GLN A 97 18.36 -8.81 -17.67
N SER A 98 17.70 -7.66 -17.82
CA SER A 98 17.05 -7.22 -19.05
C SER A 98 17.37 -5.75 -19.27
N ASP A 99 18.19 -5.44 -20.26
CA ASP A 99 18.27 -4.11 -20.82
C ASP A 99 16.88 -3.74 -21.37
N ASP A 100 16.40 -2.54 -21.03
CA ASP A 100 15.13 -1.93 -21.41
C ASP A 100 13.85 -2.49 -20.77
N GLU A 101 13.37 -1.76 -19.73
CA GLU A 101 12.00 -1.24 -19.70
C GLU A 101 11.77 -0.39 -18.45
N GLU A 102 11.42 0.88 -18.66
CA GLU A 102 10.86 1.76 -17.63
C GLU A 102 9.67 1.07 -16.95
N LEU A 103 9.70 1.04 -15.61
CA LEU A 103 8.58 0.57 -14.79
C LEU A 103 7.31 1.36 -15.11
N ASN A 104 6.52 0.86 -16.03
CA ASN A 104 5.23 1.41 -16.38
C ASN A 104 4.16 0.97 -15.38
N PHE A 105 3.54 1.91 -14.71
CA PHE A 105 2.38 1.69 -13.86
C PHE A 105 1.10 1.75 -14.70
N GLU A 106 0.42 0.65 -14.86
CA GLU A 106 -0.98 0.67 -15.27
C GLU A 106 -1.88 0.55 -14.06
N THR A 107 -2.79 1.46 -14.00
CA THR A 107 -3.87 1.50 -13.04
C THR A 107 -4.96 0.57 -13.56
N GLU A 108 -4.97 -0.68 -13.15
CA GLU A 108 -6.20 -1.44 -13.20
C GLU A 108 -7.10 -0.99 -12.05
N HIS A 109 -8.35 -0.82 -12.37
CA HIS A 109 -9.45 -0.39 -11.55
C HIS A 109 -9.33 -0.78 -10.08
N ILE A 110 -9.30 0.24 -9.22
CA ILE A 110 -9.70 0.12 -7.83
C ILE A 110 -11.22 -0.08 -7.89
N GLY A 111 -11.62 -1.31 -8.00
CA GLY A 111 -13.01 -1.54 -8.06
C GLY A 111 -13.38 -2.92 -7.66
N GLU A 112 -14.52 -3.08 -7.30
CA GLU A 112 -15.39 -4.10 -6.76
C GLU A 112 -15.29 -4.24 -5.25
N THR A 113 -15.61 -3.14 -4.58
CA THR A 113 -16.47 -3.25 -3.42
C THR A 113 -17.89 -3.33 -3.94
N SER A 114 -18.49 -4.50 -3.77
CA SER A 114 -19.92 -4.68 -3.91
C SER A 114 -20.66 -3.61 -3.11
N ILE A 115 -21.31 -2.69 -3.80
CA ILE A 115 -22.24 -1.73 -3.22
C ILE A 115 -23.58 -1.97 -3.89
N GLU A 116 -24.28 -2.96 -3.38
CA GLU A 116 -25.74 -3.01 -3.48
C GLU A 116 -26.29 -2.19 -2.32
N GLN A 117 -26.47 -0.89 -2.53
CA GLN A 117 -27.48 -0.04 -1.86
C GLN A 117 -27.10 1.42 -2.03
N GLN A 118 -27.67 2.07 -3.04
CA GLN A 118 -28.12 3.47 -3.08
C GLN A 118 -28.25 3.96 -4.54
N ILE A 119 -29.42 3.74 -5.15
CA ILE A 119 -29.61 3.89 -6.62
C ILE A 119 -30.15 5.28 -7.06
N ILE A 120 -30.21 6.32 -6.25
CA ILE A 120 -30.91 7.56 -6.65
C ILE A 120 -30.03 8.83 -6.70
N GLU A 121 -28.80 8.84 -6.19
CA GLU A 121 -27.85 9.96 -6.35
C GLU A 121 -26.66 9.62 -7.27
N ILE A 122 -26.74 8.53 -8.02
CA ILE A 122 -25.61 7.75 -8.53
C ILE A 122 -25.09 8.25 -9.88
N GLU A 123 -25.89 8.77 -10.78
CA GLU A 123 -25.40 9.09 -12.14
C GLU A 123 -24.38 10.23 -12.18
N THR A 124 -24.57 11.27 -11.37
CA THR A 124 -23.61 12.37 -11.27
C THR A 124 -22.36 11.93 -10.49
N SER A 125 -22.54 11.04 -9.52
CA SER A 125 -21.48 10.49 -8.68
C SER A 125 -20.57 9.52 -9.44
N GLU A 126 -21.13 8.65 -10.29
CA GLU A 126 -20.34 7.70 -11.09
C GLU A 126 -19.49 8.38 -12.15
N ALA A 127 -20.06 9.37 -12.86
CA ALA A 127 -19.30 10.14 -13.84
C ALA A 127 -18.13 10.89 -13.18
N MET A 128 -18.37 11.49 -12.02
CA MET A 128 -17.36 12.20 -11.25
C MET A 128 -16.29 11.24 -10.69
N LEU A 129 -16.67 10.10 -10.17
CA LEU A 129 -15.75 9.05 -9.72
C LEU A 129 -14.90 8.50 -10.86
N LYS A 130 -15.52 8.27 -12.03
CA LYS A 130 -14.79 7.83 -13.23
C LYS A 130 -13.78 8.88 -13.68
N MET A 131 -14.18 10.15 -13.70
CA MET A 131 -13.30 11.27 -14.03
C MET A 131 -12.15 11.40 -13.03
N LEU A 132 -12.42 11.33 -11.72
CA LEU A 132 -11.41 11.36 -10.66
C LEU A 132 -10.41 10.19 -10.81
N ASN A 133 -10.91 8.97 -11.05
CA ASN A 133 -10.06 7.81 -11.27
C ASN A 133 -9.16 7.99 -12.51
N GLN A 134 -9.70 8.53 -13.60
CA GLN A 134 -8.91 8.85 -14.78
C GLN A 134 -7.80 9.87 -14.48
N GLN A 135 -8.12 10.94 -13.74
CA GLN A 135 -7.11 11.93 -13.36
C GLN A 135 -6.03 11.34 -12.42
N ILE A 136 -6.42 10.46 -11.50
CA ILE A 136 -5.45 9.76 -10.64
C ILE A 136 -4.49 8.91 -11.48
N THR A 137 -4.95 8.29 -12.58
CA THR A 137 -4.08 7.50 -13.45
C THR A 137 -3.02 8.32 -14.18
N LEU A 138 -3.29 9.61 -14.40
CA LEU A 138 -2.36 10.54 -15.05
C LEU A 138 -1.32 11.14 -14.09
N LEU A 139 -1.46 10.93 -12.81
CA LEU A 139 -0.50 11.35 -11.81
C LEU A 139 0.80 10.54 -11.92
N THR A 140 1.91 11.16 -11.52
CA THR A 140 3.16 10.42 -11.36
C THR A 140 3.01 9.31 -10.31
N LYS A 141 3.79 8.26 -10.43
CA LYS A 141 3.83 7.12 -9.49
C LYS A 141 3.88 7.55 -8.03
N ARG A 142 4.74 8.51 -7.74
CA ARG A 142 4.94 9.02 -6.39
C ARG A 142 3.72 9.79 -5.88
N GLN A 143 3.00 10.48 -6.76
CA GLN A 143 1.73 11.14 -6.45
C GLN A 143 0.60 10.11 -6.24
N GLN A 144 0.54 9.07 -7.07
CA GLN A 144 -0.42 7.98 -6.89
C GLN A 144 -0.18 7.24 -5.57
N GLU A 145 1.07 6.95 -5.24
CA GLU A 145 1.45 6.29 -3.99
C GLU A 145 0.99 7.10 -2.78
N ILE A 146 1.28 8.42 -2.76
CA ILE A 146 0.93 9.26 -1.60
C ILE A 146 -0.58 9.42 -1.44
N ILE A 147 -1.35 9.54 -2.54
CA ILE A 147 -2.81 9.56 -2.51
C ILE A 147 -3.35 8.24 -1.95
N TYR A 148 -2.80 7.10 -2.40
CA TYR A 148 -3.20 5.80 -1.88
C TYR A 148 -2.95 5.68 -0.37
N LEU A 149 -1.75 5.98 0.08
CA LEU A 149 -1.40 5.89 1.51
C LEU A 149 -2.25 6.83 2.35
N ARG A 150 -2.57 8.04 1.86
CA ARG A 150 -3.34 9.03 2.59
C ARG A 150 -4.83 8.70 2.67
N PHE A 151 -5.46 8.37 1.52
CA PHE A 151 -6.92 8.29 1.42
C PHE A 151 -7.47 6.87 1.47
N PHE A 152 -6.72 5.87 1.02
CA PHE A 152 -7.15 4.48 1.05
C PHE A 152 -6.61 3.73 2.29
N GLU A 153 -5.37 4.03 2.67
CA GLU A 153 -4.77 3.45 3.88
C GLU A 153 -4.95 4.35 5.11
N ASN A 154 -5.50 5.57 4.93
CA ASN A 154 -5.78 6.57 5.97
C ASN A 154 -4.57 6.87 6.87
N MET A 155 -3.36 6.89 6.31
CA MET A 155 -2.13 7.15 7.04
C MET A 155 -1.92 8.63 7.31
N ASP A 156 -1.31 8.96 8.43
CA ASP A 156 -0.84 10.31 8.71
C ASP A 156 0.47 10.63 7.97
N ASN A 157 0.87 11.90 7.98
CA ASN A 157 2.07 12.34 7.27
C ASN A 157 3.36 11.74 7.82
N GLU A 158 3.40 11.40 9.09
CA GLU A 158 4.55 10.76 9.74
C GLU A 158 4.74 9.34 9.21
N SER A 159 3.66 8.54 9.22
CA SER A 159 3.63 7.18 8.71
C SER A 159 3.96 7.12 7.22
N ILE A 160 3.37 8.03 6.41
CA ILE A 160 3.67 8.16 4.98
C ILE A 160 5.16 8.48 4.75
N ALA A 161 5.73 9.41 5.52
CA ALA A 161 7.14 9.78 5.43
C ALA A 161 8.06 8.58 5.63
N GLN A 162 7.73 7.74 6.60
CA GLN A 162 8.50 6.53 6.87
C GLN A 162 8.31 5.45 5.80
N VAL A 163 7.08 5.22 5.29
CA VAL A 163 6.82 4.24 4.21
C VAL A 163 7.56 4.64 2.95
N MET A 164 7.42 5.90 2.53
CA MET A 164 8.01 6.43 1.31
C MET A 164 9.50 6.77 1.45
N SER A 165 10.07 6.70 2.68
CA SER A 165 11.45 7.07 2.99
C SER A 165 11.81 8.50 2.57
N ILE A 166 10.94 9.46 2.92
CA ILE A 166 11.09 10.89 2.69
C ILE A 166 10.80 11.68 3.97
N SER A 167 11.11 12.99 3.99
CA SER A 167 10.80 13.82 5.16
C SER A 167 9.29 14.11 5.25
N LYS A 168 8.80 14.34 6.47
CA LYS A 168 7.40 14.77 6.74
C LYS A 168 7.03 16.03 5.96
N GLN A 169 7.96 16.98 5.83
CA GLN A 169 7.77 18.19 5.04
C GLN A 169 7.60 17.85 3.54
N SER A 170 8.37 16.90 3.01
CA SER A 170 8.25 16.44 1.63
C SER A 170 6.89 15.77 1.38
N VAL A 171 6.37 15.02 2.36
CA VAL A 171 5.01 14.45 2.30
C VAL A 171 3.97 15.56 2.20
N ALA A 172 4.01 16.55 3.09
CA ALA A 172 3.06 17.66 3.09
C ALA A 172 3.08 18.43 1.75
N ASN A 173 4.28 18.73 1.24
CA ASN A 173 4.45 19.43 -0.03
C ASN A 173 3.95 18.59 -1.22
N LEU A 174 4.23 17.29 -1.23
CA LEU A 174 3.79 16.41 -2.31
C LEU A 174 2.27 16.24 -2.29
N LEU A 175 1.66 16.03 -1.12
CA LEU A 175 0.20 15.97 -0.97
C LEU A 175 -0.46 17.25 -1.45
N TYR A 176 0.04 18.40 -0.99
CA TYR A 176 -0.52 19.70 -1.38
C TYR A 176 -0.51 19.89 -2.91
N ARG A 177 0.65 19.66 -3.55
CA ARG A 177 0.80 19.80 -5.01
C ARG A 177 -0.10 18.82 -5.77
N THR A 178 -0.17 17.57 -5.31
CA THR A 178 -1.00 16.54 -5.94
C THR A 178 -2.49 16.87 -5.85
N ILE A 179 -2.95 17.37 -4.69
CA ILE A 179 -4.35 17.77 -4.50
C ILE A 179 -4.69 19.00 -5.34
N GLN A 180 -3.77 19.97 -5.45
CA GLN A 180 -3.99 21.14 -6.33
C GLN A 180 -4.07 20.71 -7.79
N GLU A 181 -3.16 19.87 -8.26
CA GLU A 181 -3.18 19.34 -9.62
C GLU A 181 -4.49 18.60 -9.96
N LEU A 182 -5.02 17.80 -9.01
CA LEU A 182 -6.30 17.13 -9.19
C LEU A 182 -7.47 18.13 -9.22
N LYS A 183 -7.46 19.16 -8.38
CA LYS A 183 -8.50 20.20 -8.38
C LYS A 183 -8.54 21.03 -9.67
N ASP A 184 -7.38 21.30 -10.24
CA ASP A 184 -7.27 22.07 -11.49
C ASP A 184 -7.76 21.29 -12.71
N LYS A 185 -7.86 19.96 -12.59
CA LYS A 185 -8.27 19.04 -13.67
C LYS A 185 -9.71 18.50 -13.52
N LEU A 186 -10.37 18.75 -12.41
CA LEU A 186 -11.76 18.37 -12.11
C LEU A 186 -12.71 19.55 -12.26
#